data_3b19d73b9c04805170adb4c628c2302a
#
_entry.id   3b19d73b9c04805170adb4c628c2302a
#
_cell.length_a   1.000
_cell.length_b   1.000
_cell.length_c   1.000
_cell.angle_alpha   90.00
_cell.angle_beta   90.00
_cell.angle_gamma   90.00
#
_symmetry.space_group_name_H-M   'P 1'
#
loop_
_entity.id
_entity.type
_entity.pdbx_description
1 polymer ?
#
loop_
_entity_poly.entity_id
_entity_poly.type
_entity_poly.pdbx_seq_one_letter_code
_entity_poly.pdbx_strand_id
1 'polypeptide(L)'
;MPRVKRLAASHLSNSWNTIPHVTHHDEADITELEDFRAKLSDPVSGDKIKITPLAFIAKALTNNLKKFPTFNSSLDNISEGKITQKKYFHIGIAVDTPHGLMVPKIRNVDQKKIKEISEELKNVSELSRNLKIDKKEFFGGSITITSLGGIGGTYFTPIINYPEVAILGIGRSYKKQIFIKDKFLARTVLPISLSYDHRIIDGAEAAKSVSYTHLTLPTKRIV
;
A
#
# COMPACT_ATOMS: atom_id res chain seq x y z
N MET A 1 12.80 25.87 -0.31
CA MET A 1 12.13 24.54 -0.49
C MET A 1 12.96 23.70 -1.46
N PRO A 2 13.36 22.48 -1.11
CA PRO A 2 14.10 21.57 -1.99
C PRO A 2 13.35 21.29 -3.30
N ARG A 3 14.08 20.95 -4.37
CA ARG A 3 13.50 20.75 -5.70
C ARG A 3 12.40 19.66 -5.70
N VAL A 4 12.64 18.53 -5.04
CA VAL A 4 11.67 17.43 -4.93
C VAL A 4 10.38 17.91 -4.25
N LYS A 5 10.48 18.65 -3.13
CA LYS A 5 9.30 19.22 -2.45
C LYS A 5 8.52 20.20 -3.33
N ARG A 6 9.19 21.01 -4.16
CA ARG A 6 8.49 21.93 -5.09
C ARG A 6 7.68 21.19 -6.13
N LEU A 7 8.26 20.14 -6.73
CA LEU A 7 7.57 19.29 -7.71
C LEU A 7 6.40 18.54 -7.07
N ALA A 8 6.63 17.97 -5.89
CA ALA A 8 5.59 17.27 -5.14
C ALA A 8 4.43 18.21 -4.73
N ALA A 9 4.72 19.45 -4.34
CA ALA A 9 3.69 20.40 -3.90
C ALA A 9 2.67 20.70 -4.99
N SER A 10 3.12 20.96 -6.22
CA SER A 10 2.22 21.17 -7.36
C SER A 10 1.38 19.94 -7.67
N HIS A 11 1.99 18.77 -7.66
CA HIS A 11 1.31 17.49 -7.89
C HIS A 11 0.26 17.18 -6.80
N LEU A 12 0.61 17.37 -5.53
CA LEU A 12 -0.31 17.17 -4.40
C LEU A 12 -1.49 18.14 -4.43
N SER A 13 -1.23 19.42 -4.75
CA SER A 13 -2.29 20.42 -4.89
C SER A 13 -3.25 20.05 -6.03
N ASN A 14 -2.73 19.59 -7.17
CA ASN A 14 -3.54 19.11 -8.27
C ASN A 14 -4.39 17.90 -7.86
N SER A 15 -3.79 16.91 -7.20
CA SER A 15 -4.51 15.73 -6.70
C SER A 15 -5.65 16.11 -5.76
N TRP A 16 -5.40 16.99 -4.79
CA TRP A 16 -6.38 17.43 -3.81
C TRP A 16 -7.54 18.19 -4.43
N ASN A 17 -7.25 19.11 -5.35
CA ASN A 17 -8.28 19.95 -6.01
C ASN A 17 -9.09 19.17 -7.05
N THR A 18 -8.53 18.11 -7.64
CA THR A 18 -9.18 17.38 -8.74
C THR A 18 -9.98 16.18 -8.24
N ILE A 19 -9.56 15.54 -7.16
CA ILE A 19 -10.14 14.29 -6.67
C ILE A 19 -10.98 14.55 -5.41
N PRO A 20 -12.29 14.28 -5.40
CA PRO A 20 -13.08 14.24 -4.16
C PRO A 20 -12.68 13.00 -3.35
N HIS A 21 -11.77 13.19 -2.39
CA HIS A 21 -11.27 12.14 -1.53
C HIS A 21 -12.30 11.73 -0.47
N VAL A 22 -12.49 10.42 -0.32
CA VAL A 22 -13.10 9.83 0.87
C VAL A 22 -12.10 8.83 1.46
N THR A 23 -12.02 8.75 2.77
CA THR A 23 -11.12 7.83 3.45
C THR A 23 -11.90 6.87 4.34
N HIS A 24 -11.69 5.58 4.13
CA HIS A 24 -12.20 4.50 4.97
C HIS A 24 -11.08 3.99 5.88
N HIS A 25 -11.32 3.98 7.19
CA HIS A 25 -10.37 3.47 8.19
C HIS A 25 -10.82 2.13 8.72
N ASP A 26 -9.87 1.22 8.93
CA ASP A 26 -10.14 -0.09 9.52
C ASP A 26 -8.89 -0.67 10.18
N GLU A 27 -9.03 -1.81 10.86
CA GLU A 27 -7.95 -2.53 11.54
C GLU A 27 -7.85 -3.98 11.04
N ALA A 28 -6.69 -4.38 10.59
CA ALA A 28 -6.41 -5.76 10.22
C ALA A 28 -5.71 -6.50 11.36
N ASP A 29 -6.21 -7.67 11.76
CA ASP A 29 -5.49 -8.57 12.65
C ASP A 29 -4.34 -9.25 11.89
N ILE A 30 -3.11 -8.89 12.23
CA ILE A 30 -1.89 -9.42 11.61
C ILE A 30 -1.11 -10.35 12.54
N THR A 31 -1.72 -10.85 13.61
CA THR A 31 -1.03 -11.69 14.61
C THR A 31 -0.39 -12.91 13.95
N GLU A 32 -1.14 -13.64 13.13
CA GLU A 32 -0.63 -14.84 12.45
C GLU A 32 0.45 -14.51 11.42
N LEU A 33 0.33 -13.36 10.74
CA LEU A 33 1.35 -12.88 9.83
C LEU A 33 2.68 -12.58 10.54
N GLU A 34 2.62 -11.91 11.69
CA GLU A 34 3.82 -11.59 12.47
C GLU A 34 4.45 -12.86 13.04
N ASP A 35 3.66 -13.81 13.55
CA ASP A 35 4.13 -15.10 14.01
C ASP A 35 4.79 -15.91 12.87
N PHE A 36 4.22 -15.87 11.67
CA PHE A 36 4.79 -16.50 10.49
C PHE A 36 6.12 -15.83 10.10
N ARG A 37 6.17 -14.50 10.06
CA ARG A 37 7.38 -13.74 9.73
C ARG A 37 8.52 -14.00 10.71
N ALA A 38 8.21 -14.12 12.01
CA ALA A 38 9.18 -14.39 13.04
C ALA A 38 9.84 -15.78 12.91
N LYS A 39 9.14 -16.73 12.26
CA LYS A 39 9.59 -18.11 12.04
C LYS A 39 10.28 -18.33 10.69
N LEU A 40 10.31 -17.32 9.82
CA LEU A 40 10.91 -17.45 8.49
C LEU A 40 12.42 -17.67 8.60
N SER A 41 12.87 -18.80 8.08
CA SER A 41 14.29 -19.14 7.94
C SER A 41 14.55 -19.77 6.58
N ASP A 42 15.78 -19.67 6.11
CA ASP A 42 16.23 -20.36 4.91
C ASP A 42 16.25 -21.87 5.18
N PRO A 43 15.62 -22.71 4.34
CA PRO A 43 15.52 -24.14 4.57
C PRO A 43 16.87 -24.87 4.42
N VAL A 44 17.86 -24.25 3.78
CA VAL A 44 19.18 -24.85 3.53
C VAL A 44 20.21 -24.38 4.57
N SER A 45 20.31 -23.05 4.78
CA SER A 45 21.29 -22.48 5.72
C SER A 45 20.78 -22.38 7.17
N GLY A 46 19.46 -22.38 7.37
CA GLY A 46 18.83 -22.13 8.67
C GLY A 46 18.81 -20.64 9.07
N ASP A 47 19.39 -19.76 8.28
CA ASP A 47 19.46 -18.33 8.57
C ASP A 47 18.08 -17.66 8.58
N LYS A 48 17.89 -16.72 9.51
CA LYS A 48 16.64 -15.95 9.59
C LYS A 48 16.44 -15.05 8.37
N ILE A 49 15.34 -15.23 7.66
CA ILE A 49 14.94 -14.38 6.54
C ILE A 49 14.10 -13.22 7.08
N LYS A 50 14.62 -11.99 6.95
CA LYS A 50 13.90 -10.77 7.36
C LYS A 50 13.10 -10.20 6.18
N ILE A 51 11.80 -10.52 6.13
CA ILE A 51 10.86 -9.95 5.17
C ILE A 51 10.05 -8.85 5.85
N THR A 52 9.94 -7.68 5.20
CA THR A 52 9.16 -6.57 5.76
C THR A 52 7.65 -6.86 5.65
N PRO A 53 6.80 -6.42 6.61
CA PRO A 53 5.35 -6.54 6.50
C PRO A 53 4.82 -5.94 5.20
N LEU A 54 5.47 -4.88 4.72
CA LEU A 54 5.08 -4.17 3.50
C LEU A 54 5.10 -5.05 2.24
N ALA A 55 6.00 -6.05 2.18
CA ALA A 55 6.03 -6.99 1.06
C ALA A 55 4.76 -7.87 1.01
N PHE A 56 4.28 -8.31 2.16
CA PHE A 56 3.03 -9.07 2.28
C PHE A 56 1.83 -8.18 1.96
N ILE A 57 1.82 -6.95 2.45
CA ILE A 57 0.76 -5.97 2.17
C ILE A 57 0.68 -5.68 0.67
N ALA A 58 1.81 -5.44 0.00
CA ALA A 58 1.86 -5.20 -1.44
C ALA A 58 1.31 -6.40 -2.24
N LYS A 59 1.64 -7.63 -1.82
CA LYS A 59 1.11 -8.84 -2.46
C LYS A 59 -0.40 -9.02 -2.21
N ALA A 60 -0.88 -8.81 -0.98
CA ALA A 60 -2.29 -8.85 -0.63
C ALA A 60 -3.10 -7.79 -1.41
N LEU A 61 -2.56 -6.56 -1.49
CA LEU A 61 -3.16 -5.46 -2.25
C LEU A 61 -3.27 -5.81 -3.73
N THR A 62 -2.27 -6.48 -4.31
CA THR A 62 -2.32 -6.95 -5.69
C THR A 62 -3.48 -7.95 -5.92
N ASN A 63 -3.71 -8.86 -4.97
CA ASN A 63 -4.85 -9.78 -5.03
C ASN A 63 -6.18 -9.04 -4.87
N ASN A 64 -6.21 -8.00 -4.04
CA ASN A 64 -7.36 -7.10 -3.89
C ASN A 64 -7.68 -6.40 -5.22
N LEU A 65 -6.68 -5.83 -5.90
CA LEU A 65 -6.86 -5.17 -7.20
C LEU A 65 -7.39 -6.11 -8.30
N LYS A 66 -7.06 -7.41 -8.23
CA LYS A 66 -7.63 -8.43 -9.13
C LYS A 66 -9.11 -8.67 -8.85
N LYS A 67 -9.50 -8.62 -7.58
CA LYS A 67 -10.90 -8.82 -7.13
C LYS A 67 -11.76 -7.57 -7.34
N PHE A 68 -11.17 -6.40 -7.17
CA PHE A 68 -11.82 -5.08 -7.31
C PHE A 68 -11.08 -4.24 -8.36
N PRO A 69 -11.29 -4.52 -9.65
CA PRO A 69 -10.49 -3.92 -10.72
C PRO A 69 -10.70 -2.41 -10.88
N THR A 70 -11.77 -1.85 -10.34
CA THR A 70 -12.05 -0.41 -10.28
C THR A 70 -10.92 0.34 -9.59
N PHE A 71 -10.32 -0.25 -8.54
CA PHE A 71 -9.15 0.33 -7.85
C PHE A 71 -7.87 0.33 -8.68
N ASN A 72 -7.81 -0.45 -9.76
CA ASN A 72 -6.69 -0.49 -10.70
C ASN A 72 -6.99 0.26 -11.99
N SER A 73 -7.53 1.46 -11.87
CA SER A 73 -7.93 2.30 -13.00
C SER A 73 -7.37 3.72 -12.92
N SER A 74 -7.64 4.50 -13.93
CA SER A 74 -7.50 5.96 -13.96
C SER A 74 -8.73 6.57 -14.62
N LEU A 75 -9.12 7.75 -14.16
CA LEU A 75 -10.20 8.52 -14.76
C LEU A 75 -9.62 9.43 -15.85
N ASP A 76 -9.93 9.12 -17.11
CA ASP A 76 -9.37 9.85 -18.25
C ASP A 76 -10.22 11.05 -18.62
N ASN A 77 -11.57 10.90 -18.63
CA ASN A 77 -12.48 11.96 -18.95
C ASN A 77 -13.80 11.81 -18.18
N ILE A 78 -14.08 12.79 -17.31
CA ILE A 78 -15.30 12.79 -16.48
C ILE A 78 -16.55 12.98 -17.33
N SER A 79 -16.52 13.91 -18.28
CA SER A 79 -17.69 14.26 -19.10
C SER A 79 -18.13 13.12 -20.01
N GLU A 80 -17.20 12.25 -20.40
CA GLU A 80 -17.47 11.07 -21.21
C GLU A 80 -17.66 9.79 -20.36
N GLY A 81 -17.47 9.88 -19.02
CA GLY A 81 -17.49 8.72 -18.14
C GLY A 81 -16.40 7.69 -18.44
N LYS A 82 -15.28 8.12 -19.03
CA LYS A 82 -14.25 7.25 -19.54
C LYS A 82 -13.21 6.90 -18.45
N ILE A 83 -13.10 5.62 -18.14
CA ILE A 83 -12.12 5.05 -17.20
C ILE A 83 -11.21 4.09 -17.96
N THR A 84 -9.90 4.19 -17.75
CA THR A 84 -8.93 3.20 -18.23
C THR A 84 -8.60 2.20 -17.13
N GLN A 85 -8.97 0.94 -17.32
CA GLN A 85 -8.64 -0.17 -16.46
C GLN A 85 -7.26 -0.74 -16.82
N LYS A 86 -6.34 -0.75 -15.86
CA LYS A 86 -4.97 -1.23 -16.06
C LYS A 86 -4.91 -2.76 -16.00
N LYS A 87 -4.16 -3.38 -16.89
CA LYS A 87 -3.94 -4.85 -16.94
C LYS A 87 -2.65 -5.29 -16.24
N TYR A 88 -1.91 -4.36 -15.66
CA TYR A 88 -0.68 -4.59 -14.90
C TYR A 88 -0.88 -4.16 -13.44
N PHE A 89 0.01 -4.61 -12.57
CA PHE A 89 -0.06 -4.34 -11.13
C PHE A 89 1.26 -3.74 -10.65
N HIS A 90 1.38 -2.42 -10.75
CA HIS A 90 2.55 -1.64 -10.33
C HIS A 90 2.21 -0.88 -9.05
N ILE A 91 2.86 -1.26 -7.95
CA ILE A 91 2.56 -0.68 -6.64
C ILE A 91 3.54 0.46 -6.34
N GLY A 92 2.99 1.67 -6.16
CA GLY A 92 3.75 2.81 -5.68
C GLY A 92 4.10 2.66 -4.20
N ILE A 93 5.33 3.01 -3.84
CA ILE A 93 5.76 2.99 -2.44
C ILE A 93 6.22 4.38 -2.04
N ALA A 94 5.55 4.99 -1.07
CA ALA A 94 5.96 6.27 -0.52
C ALA A 94 7.24 6.11 0.30
N VAL A 95 8.31 6.72 -0.15
CA VAL A 95 9.63 6.69 0.50
C VAL A 95 9.98 8.07 1.01
N ASP A 96 10.18 8.19 2.32
CA ASP A 96 10.74 9.39 2.93
C ASP A 96 12.24 9.47 2.64
N THR A 97 12.67 10.62 2.11
CA THR A 97 14.06 10.91 1.77
C THR A 97 14.50 12.27 2.32
N PRO A 98 15.81 12.51 2.52
CA PRO A 98 16.32 13.83 2.90
C PRO A 98 15.92 14.95 1.94
N HIS A 99 15.55 14.60 0.70
CA HIS A 99 15.18 15.54 -0.36
C HIS A 99 13.66 15.81 -0.45
N GLY A 100 12.85 15.00 0.24
CA GLY A 100 11.39 15.01 0.23
C GLY A 100 10.80 13.65 -0.09
N LEU A 101 9.46 13.56 -0.07
CA LEU A 101 8.72 12.34 -0.36
C LEU A 101 8.85 11.97 -1.85
N MET A 102 9.19 10.71 -2.11
CA MET A 102 9.24 10.12 -3.44
C MET A 102 8.33 8.88 -3.50
N VAL A 103 7.72 8.63 -4.65
CA VAL A 103 6.78 7.50 -4.82
C VAL A 103 7.17 6.64 -6.03
N PRO A 104 8.32 5.94 -5.96
CA PRO A 104 8.70 4.99 -6.99
C PRO A 104 7.75 3.80 -7.04
N LYS A 105 7.75 3.08 -8.17
CA LYS A 105 6.88 1.92 -8.42
C LYS A 105 7.68 0.62 -8.37
N ILE A 106 7.10 -0.39 -7.70
CA ILE A 106 7.50 -1.78 -7.87
C ILE A 106 6.60 -2.37 -8.95
N ARG A 107 7.21 -2.82 -10.04
CA ARG A 107 6.48 -3.28 -11.22
C ARG A 107 6.11 -4.75 -11.14
N ASN A 108 4.96 -5.11 -11.75
CA ASN A 108 4.50 -6.49 -11.90
C ASN A 108 4.53 -7.30 -10.59
N VAL A 109 4.00 -6.71 -9.52
CA VAL A 109 3.99 -7.32 -8.17
C VAL A 109 3.22 -8.64 -8.16
N ASP A 110 2.23 -8.81 -9.04
CA ASP A 110 1.47 -10.04 -9.22
C ASP A 110 2.34 -11.24 -9.62
N GLN A 111 3.40 -11.00 -10.40
CA GLN A 111 4.32 -12.03 -10.90
C GLN A 111 5.48 -12.33 -9.94
N LYS A 112 5.70 -11.50 -8.93
CA LYS A 112 6.82 -11.61 -8.00
C LYS A 112 6.48 -12.42 -6.75
N LYS A 113 7.47 -13.17 -6.27
CA LYS A 113 7.42 -13.80 -4.94
C LYS A 113 7.65 -12.75 -3.85
N ILE A 114 7.19 -13.02 -2.63
CA ILE A 114 7.31 -12.08 -1.50
C ILE A 114 8.77 -11.71 -1.19
N LYS A 115 9.70 -12.66 -1.32
CA LYS A 115 11.14 -12.40 -1.13
C LYS A 115 11.65 -11.39 -2.14
N GLU A 116 11.32 -11.56 -3.42
CA GLU A 116 11.71 -10.64 -4.50
C GLU A 116 11.12 -9.23 -4.27
N ILE A 117 9.84 -9.14 -3.86
CA ILE A 117 9.22 -7.86 -3.48
C ILE A 117 9.96 -7.21 -2.32
N SER A 118 10.35 -7.98 -1.29
CA SER A 118 11.07 -7.44 -0.14
C SER A 118 12.47 -6.93 -0.48
N GLU A 119 13.17 -7.61 -1.36
CA GLU A 119 14.48 -7.19 -1.87
C GLU A 119 14.37 -5.93 -2.72
N GLU A 120 13.40 -5.87 -3.62
CA GLU A 120 13.14 -4.70 -4.46
C GLU A 120 12.70 -3.48 -3.64
N LEU A 121 11.89 -3.66 -2.59
CA LEU A 121 11.53 -2.60 -1.65
C LEU A 121 12.76 -1.95 -1.01
N LYS A 122 13.74 -2.75 -0.59
CA LYS A 122 15.00 -2.24 -0.04
C LYS A 122 15.78 -1.45 -1.08
N ASN A 123 15.98 -2.04 -2.25
CA ASN A 123 16.74 -1.44 -3.35
C ASN A 123 16.12 -0.11 -3.80
N VAL A 124 14.81 -0.08 -4.05
CA VAL A 124 14.07 1.11 -4.47
C VAL A 124 14.15 2.22 -3.40
N SER A 125 14.05 1.86 -2.12
CA SER A 125 14.18 2.82 -1.02
C SER A 125 15.59 3.42 -0.95
N GLU A 126 16.62 2.61 -1.13
CA GLU A 126 18.02 3.06 -1.12
C GLU A 126 18.32 3.96 -2.33
N LEU A 127 17.92 3.54 -3.53
CA LEU A 127 18.07 4.34 -4.75
C LEU A 127 17.37 5.69 -4.66
N SER A 128 16.17 5.72 -4.04
CA SER A 128 15.40 6.95 -3.84
C SER A 128 16.11 7.92 -2.89
N ARG A 129 16.62 7.43 -1.74
CA ARG A 129 17.36 8.26 -0.77
C ARG A 129 18.63 8.85 -1.37
N ASN A 130 19.29 8.12 -2.28
CA ASN A 130 20.51 8.53 -2.95
C ASN A 130 20.27 9.30 -4.26
N LEU A 131 19.01 9.61 -4.64
CA LEU A 131 18.61 10.23 -5.92
C LEU A 131 19.11 9.49 -7.17
N LYS A 132 19.29 8.17 -7.07
CA LYS A 132 19.76 7.29 -8.15
C LYS A 132 18.64 6.50 -8.83
N ILE A 133 17.39 6.69 -8.39
CA ILE A 133 16.22 6.03 -8.98
C ILE A 133 15.95 6.57 -10.38
N ASP A 134 15.63 5.68 -11.32
CA ASP A 134 15.27 6.07 -12.69
C ASP A 134 13.93 6.82 -12.69
N LYS A 135 13.86 7.89 -13.48
CA LYS A 135 12.63 8.71 -13.61
C LYS A 135 11.42 7.90 -14.08
N LYS A 136 11.62 6.87 -14.89
CA LYS A 136 10.52 6.01 -15.37
C LYS A 136 9.79 5.30 -14.22
N GLU A 137 10.45 5.06 -13.09
CA GLU A 137 9.85 4.37 -11.95
C GLU A 137 8.83 5.22 -11.19
N PHE A 138 8.67 6.50 -11.54
CA PHE A 138 7.64 7.36 -10.95
C PHE A 138 6.30 7.32 -11.70
N PHE A 139 6.21 6.64 -12.85
CA PHE A 139 5.04 6.65 -13.72
C PHE A 139 4.36 5.27 -13.83
N GLY A 140 3.09 5.28 -14.21
CA GLY A 140 2.32 4.07 -14.52
C GLY A 140 1.91 3.25 -13.30
N GLY A 141 1.72 3.88 -12.12
CA GLY A 141 1.25 3.21 -10.92
C GLY A 141 -0.18 2.67 -11.03
N SER A 142 -0.45 1.57 -10.34
CA SER A 142 -1.80 1.04 -10.12
C SER A 142 -2.43 1.67 -8.90
N ILE A 143 -1.76 1.59 -7.78
CA ILE A 143 -2.13 2.15 -6.47
C ILE A 143 -0.85 2.42 -5.69
N THR A 144 -0.87 3.38 -4.78
CA THR A 144 0.26 3.70 -3.90
C THR A 144 0.02 3.18 -2.49
N ILE A 145 1.08 2.69 -1.83
CA ILE A 145 1.11 2.41 -0.39
C ILE A 145 1.98 3.48 0.29
N THR A 146 1.45 4.09 1.33
CA THR A 146 2.20 4.99 2.21
C THR A 146 2.18 4.45 3.63
N SER A 147 3.35 4.30 4.26
CA SER A 147 3.47 3.67 5.57
C SER A 147 4.13 4.62 6.57
N LEU A 148 3.44 4.85 7.67
CA LEU A 148 3.94 5.53 8.87
C LEU A 148 4.28 4.55 10.00
N GLY A 149 4.22 3.23 9.74
CA GLY A 149 4.39 2.19 10.75
C GLY A 149 5.72 2.27 11.52
N GLY A 150 6.80 2.73 10.88
CA GLY A 150 8.10 2.95 11.51
C GLY A 150 8.23 4.28 12.25
N ILE A 151 7.32 5.23 12.03
CA ILE A 151 7.39 6.59 12.57
C ILE A 151 6.39 6.75 13.71
N GLY A 152 5.12 6.45 13.45
CA GLY A 152 4.03 6.58 14.42
C GLY A 152 2.72 6.97 13.76
N GLY A 153 1.67 7.12 14.56
CA GLY A 153 0.31 7.42 14.09
C GLY A 153 -0.49 6.15 13.83
N THR A 154 -1.80 6.26 14.08
CA THR A 154 -2.76 5.14 13.91
C THR A 154 -3.45 5.26 12.57
N TYR A 155 -4.18 6.35 12.39
CA TYR A 155 -4.94 6.64 11.17
C TYR A 155 -4.57 8.00 10.61
N PHE A 156 -4.65 8.14 9.30
CA PHE A 156 -4.46 9.40 8.59
C PHE A 156 -5.16 9.34 7.24
N THR A 157 -5.35 10.49 6.61
CA THR A 157 -5.97 10.60 5.29
C THR A 157 -4.88 10.86 4.25
N PRO A 158 -4.37 9.81 3.56
CA PRO A 158 -3.36 10.00 2.52
C PRO A 158 -3.97 10.65 1.28
N ILE A 159 -3.20 11.53 0.62
CA ILE A 159 -3.59 12.16 -0.65
C ILE A 159 -3.29 11.18 -1.79
N ILE A 160 -4.27 10.95 -2.65
CA ILE A 160 -4.14 10.04 -3.80
C ILE A 160 -3.08 10.58 -4.76
N ASN A 161 -2.23 9.69 -5.26
CA ASN A 161 -1.17 10.01 -6.20
C ASN A 161 -1.73 10.01 -7.63
N TYR A 162 -2.27 11.15 -8.08
CA TYR A 162 -2.86 11.30 -9.42
C TYR A 162 -1.92 10.75 -10.52
N PRO A 163 -2.38 10.02 -11.55
CA PRO A 163 -3.77 9.68 -11.90
C PRO A 163 -4.28 8.34 -11.32
N GLU A 164 -3.69 7.85 -10.24
CA GLU A 164 -4.23 6.71 -9.49
C GLU A 164 -5.59 7.11 -8.87
N VAL A 165 -6.44 6.13 -8.58
CA VAL A 165 -7.78 6.37 -8.02
C VAL A 165 -7.88 6.02 -6.55
N ALA A 166 -6.80 5.46 -5.96
CA ALA A 166 -6.76 5.12 -4.55
C ALA A 166 -5.32 5.11 -4.00
N ILE A 167 -5.21 5.20 -2.68
CA ILE A 167 -3.96 5.10 -1.93
C ILE A 167 -4.23 4.38 -0.60
N LEU A 168 -3.37 3.43 -0.24
CA LEU A 168 -3.44 2.69 1.02
C LEU A 168 -2.45 3.27 2.03
N GLY A 169 -2.96 3.83 3.12
CA GLY A 169 -2.20 4.27 4.29
C GLY A 169 -2.05 3.15 5.31
N ILE A 170 -0.84 2.98 5.84
CA ILE A 170 -0.51 1.99 6.86
C ILE A 170 -0.03 2.71 8.11
N GLY A 171 -0.75 2.56 9.22
CA GLY A 171 -0.38 3.06 10.53
C GLY A 171 0.61 2.15 11.27
N ARG A 172 0.94 2.52 12.50
CA ARG A 172 1.79 1.71 13.37
C ARG A 172 0.98 0.58 14.00
N SER A 173 1.42 -0.66 13.83
CA SER A 173 0.80 -1.81 14.47
C SER A 173 0.96 -1.76 16.00
N TYR A 174 -0.04 -2.24 16.72
CA TYR A 174 -0.05 -2.28 18.18
C TYR A 174 -0.81 -3.51 18.71
N LYS A 175 -0.63 -3.79 20.00
CA LYS A 175 -1.39 -4.84 20.68
C LYS A 175 -2.74 -4.32 21.11
N LYS A 176 -3.82 -5.06 20.76
CA LYS A 176 -5.20 -4.78 21.14
C LYS A 176 -5.83 -6.03 21.76
N GLN A 177 -6.63 -5.85 22.80
CA GLN A 177 -7.44 -6.92 23.37
C GLN A 177 -8.69 -7.08 22.50
N ILE A 178 -8.88 -8.27 21.94
CA ILE A 178 -10.04 -8.62 21.12
C ILE A 178 -10.76 -9.78 21.80
N PHE A 179 -12.09 -9.67 21.92
CA PHE A 179 -12.93 -10.73 22.47
C PHE A 179 -13.20 -11.79 21.40
N ILE A 180 -12.66 -13.00 21.60
CA ILE A 180 -12.78 -14.13 20.67
C ILE A 180 -13.12 -15.39 21.48
N LYS A 181 -14.19 -16.09 21.12
CA LYS A 181 -14.61 -17.35 21.76
C LYS A 181 -14.61 -17.23 23.28
N ASP A 182 -15.34 -16.26 23.80
CA ASP A 182 -15.55 -15.96 25.23
C ASP A 182 -14.29 -15.65 26.04
N LYS A 183 -13.21 -15.23 25.38
CA LYS A 183 -11.95 -14.81 26.01
C LYS A 183 -11.38 -13.54 25.37
N PHE A 184 -10.73 -12.72 26.19
CA PHE A 184 -9.92 -11.62 25.70
C PHE A 184 -8.55 -12.13 25.28
N LEU A 185 -8.21 -11.94 24.02
CA LEU A 185 -6.91 -12.32 23.47
C LEU A 185 -6.15 -11.07 23.01
N ALA A 186 -4.85 -11.01 23.34
CA ALA A 186 -3.98 -9.96 22.83
C ALA A 186 -3.64 -10.25 21.36
N ARG A 187 -4.13 -9.41 20.44
CA ARG A 187 -3.89 -9.51 19.01
C ARG A 187 -3.03 -8.35 18.53
N THR A 188 -2.22 -8.56 17.51
CA THR A 188 -1.49 -7.49 16.84
C THR A 188 -2.36 -6.96 15.73
N VAL A 189 -2.77 -5.69 15.84
CA VAL A 189 -3.61 -5.04 14.83
C VAL A 189 -2.80 -4.02 14.04
N LEU A 190 -3.10 -3.93 12.76
CA LEU A 190 -2.53 -2.99 11.81
C LEU A 190 -3.61 -2.00 11.39
N PRO A 191 -3.49 -0.72 11.78
CA PRO A 191 -4.40 0.30 11.28
C PRO A 191 -4.16 0.55 9.80
N ILE A 192 -5.22 0.60 9.03
CA ILE A 192 -5.19 0.89 7.60
C ILE A 192 -6.17 2.01 7.26
N SER A 193 -5.80 2.82 6.30
CA SER A 193 -6.56 3.97 5.81
C SER A 193 -6.59 3.93 4.30
N LEU A 194 -7.73 3.66 3.69
CA LEU A 194 -7.90 3.64 2.24
C LEU A 194 -8.56 4.95 1.80
N SER A 195 -7.79 5.84 1.14
CA SER A 195 -8.38 6.98 0.44
C SER A 195 -8.65 6.61 -1.01
N TYR A 196 -9.80 7.03 -1.54
CA TYR A 196 -10.23 6.71 -2.90
C TYR A 196 -10.98 7.88 -3.54
N ASP A 197 -11.00 7.86 -4.87
CA ASP A 197 -11.73 8.82 -5.70
C ASP A 197 -13.23 8.46 -5.73
N HIS A 198 -14.06 9.25 -5.02
CA HIS A 198 -15.49 8.97 -4.89
C HIS A 198 -16.30 9.21 -6.18
N ARG A 199 -15.67 9.66 -7.25
CA ARG A 199 -16.30 9.73 -8.59
C ARG A 199 -16.34 8.36 -9.27
N ILE A 200 -15.50 7.41 -8.82
CA ILE A 200 -15.31 6.10 -9.46
C ILE A 200 -15.65 4.97 -8.49
N ILE A 201 -15.27 5.12 -7.22
CA ILE A 201 -15.39 4.10 -6.19
C ILE A 201 -16.41 4.57 -5.16
N ASP A 202 -17.43 3.78 -4.90
CA ASP A 202 -18.41 4.06 -3.85
C ASP A 202 -17.98 3.47 -2.49
N GLY A 203 -18.64 3.93 -1.42
CA GLY A 203 -18.33 3.51 -0.06
C GLY A 203 -18.56 2.01 0.19
N ALA A 204 -19.52 1.39 -0.48
CA ALA A 204 -19.80 -0.04 -0.33
C ALA A 204 -18.69 -0.89 -0.99
N GLU A 205 -18.19 -0.49 -2.16
CA GLU A 205 -17.07 -1.14 -2.82
C GLU A 205 -15.78 -0.96 -2.01
N ALA A 206 -15.54 0.25 -1.48
CA ALA A 206 -14.39 0.54 -0.62
C ALA A 206 -14.40 -0.33 0.65
N ALA A 207 -15.53 -0.43 1.36
CA ALA A 207 -15.65 -1.27 2.54
C ALA A 207 -15.40 -2.75 2.25
N LYS A 208 -15.96 -3.29 1.14
CA LYS A 208 -15.70 -4.66 0.71
C LYS A 208 -14.23 -4.90 0.36
N SER A 209 -13.58 -3.95 -0.30
CA SER A 209 -12.16 -4.01 -0.66
C SER A 209 -11.28 -4.04 0.60
N VAL A 210 -11.52 -3.17 1.57
CA VAL A 210 -10.80 -3.14 2.84
C VAL A 210 -10.97 -4.45 3.59
N SER A 211 -12.21 -4.94 3.76
CA SER A 211 -12.49 -6.23 4.42
C SER A 211 -11.80 -7.40 3.72
N TYR A 212 -11.76 -7.43 2.39
CA TYR A 212 -11.06 -8.46 1.63
C TYR A 212 -9.53 -8.41 1.86
N THR A 213 -8.95 -7.22 1.96
CA THR A 213 -7.53 -7.05 2.30
C THR A 213 -7.22 -7.64 3.67
N HIS A 214 -8.06 -7.44 4.68
CA HIS A 214 -7.90 -8.05 6.01
C HIS A 214 -7.88 -9.57 5.96
N LEU A 215 -8.78 -10.18 5.20
CA LEU A 215 -8.90 -11.63 5.08
C LEU A 215 -7.72 -12.26 4.33
N THR A 216 -7.04 -11.49 3.47
CA THR A 216 -5.92 -12.00 2.66
C THR A 216 -4.56 -11.82 3.32
N LEU A 217 -4.40 -10.82 4.21
CA LEU A 217 -3.13 -10.58 4.92
C LEU A 217 -2.67 -11.75 5.80
N PRO A 218 -3.54 -12.42 6.60
CA PRO A 218 -3.10 -13.48 7.50
C PRO A 218 -3.01 -14.87 6.85
N THR A 219 -3.31 -15.05 5.57
CA THR A 219 -3.46 -16.39 4.99
C THR A 219 -2.17 -16.92 4.38
N LYS A 220 -1.90 -18.23 4.61
CA LYS A 220 -0.86 -19.02 3.94
C LYS A 220 -0.96 -19.03 2.39
N ARG A 221 -2.01 -18.44 1.82
CA ARG A 221 -2.26 -18.34 0.36
C ARG A 221 -1.46 -17.22 -0.33
N ILE A 222 -0.72 -16.40 0.42
CA ILE A 222 0.06 -15.28 -0.12
C ILE A 222 1.54 -15.68 -0.33
N VAL A 223 1.96 -16.79 0.24
CA VAL A 223 3.34 -17.31 0.18
C VAL A 223 3.51 -18.25 -1.00
#